data_c7809b38d60eea117e2e3451f41ccf6f
#
_entry.id   c7809b38d60eea117e2e3451f41ccf6f
#
_cell.length_a   1.000
_cell.length_b   1.000
_cell.length_c   1.000
_cell.angle_alpha   90.00
_cell.angle_beta   90.00
_cell.angle_gamma   90.00
#
_symmetry.space_group_name_H-M   'P 1'
#
loop_
_entity.id
_entity.type
_entity.pdbx_description
1 polymer ?
#
loop_
_entity_poly.entity_id
_entity_poly.type
_entity_poly.pdbx_seq_one_letter_code
_entity_poly.pdbx_strand_id
1 'polypeptide(L)'
;MMRHGLVAALVALATGVGCGYAVGSGAARLPAGADRVFVPPLENRTADAEAGALVAAALREELSRRGAAGGEGSSARIEGVVTRSSSAPLTTQGGTWRLVFEVQARLTVNGQEAAQVKVRREVDYLGEVDAIATEGRRRVAIRRAAEESAREIVERLETP
;
A
#
# COMPACT_ATOMS: atom_id res chain seq x y z
N MET A 1 -33.46 -49.40 -23.39
CA MET A 1 -33.06 -48.03 -23.71
C MET A 1 -32.92 -47.06 -22.49
N MET A 2 -32.96 -47.55 -21.23
CA MET A 2 -32.91 -46.71 -20.02
C MET A 2 -31.51 -46.56 -19.37
N ARG A 3 -30.48 -47.29 -19.84
CA ARG A 3 -29.13 -47.28 -19.20
C ARG A 3 -28.20 -46.17 -19.70
N HIS A 4 -28.47 -45.56 -20.85
CA HIS A 4 -27.60 -44.50 -21.44
C HIS A 4 -27.92 -43.08 -20.90
N GLY A 5 -29.16 -42.87 -20.39
CA GLY A 5 -29.57 -41.58 -19.82
C GLY A 5 -28.95 -41.28 -18.45
N LEU A 6 -28.65 -42.34 -17.67
CA LEU A 6 -28.10 -42.17 -16.30
C LEU A 6 -26.59 -41.78 -16.31
N VAL A 7 -25.86 -42.28 -17.32
CA VAL A 7 -24.42 -41.98 -17.48
C VAL A 7 -24.21 -40.52 -17.96
N ALA A 8 -25.08 -40.03 -18.83
CA ALA A 8 -25.00 -38.65 -19.32
C ALA A 8 -25.30 -37.63 -18.21
N ALA A 9 -26.19 -37.93 -17.28
CA ALA A 9 -26.52 -37.07 -16.14
C ALA A 9 -25.37 -36.99 -15.11
N LEU A 10 -24.60 -38.09 -14.94
CA LEU A 10 -23.48 -38.14 -13.99
C LEU A 10 -22.26 -37.34 -14.47
N VAL A 11 -22.03 -37.24 -15.78
CA VAL A 11 -20.91 -36.48 -16.38
C VAL A 11 -21.15 -34.96 -16.32
N ALA A 12 -22.43 -34.53 -16.38
CA ALA A 12 -22.73 -33.09 -16.29
C ALA A 12 -22.56 -32.50 -14.89
N LEU A 13 -22.53 -33.32 -13.82
CA LEU A 13 -22.33 -32.85 -12.44
C LEU A 13 -20.86 -32.66 -12.05
N ALA A 14 -19.91 -33.17 -12.85
CA ALA A 14 -18.50 -33.16 -12.52
C ALA A 14 -17.73 -31.90 -12.98
N THR A 15 -18.34 -31.00 -13.76
CA THR A 15 -17.69 -29.81 -14.31
C THR A 15 -17.87 -28.54 -13.46
N GLY A 16 -18.48 -28.65 -12.27
CA GLY A 16 -18.77 -27.54 -11.37
C GLY A 16 -17.68 -27.23 -10.32
N VAL A 17 -16.51 -27.87 -10.34
CA VAL A 17 -15.41 -27.50 -9.45
C VAL A 17 -14.63 -26.33 -10.09
N GLY A 18 -15.27 -25.19 -10.16
CA GLY A 18 -14.57 -23.93 -10.37
C GLY A 18 -13.58 -23.74 -9.22
N CYS A 19 -12.28 -23.59 -9.53
CA CYS A 19 -11.29 -23.11 -8.58
C CYS A 19 -11.81 -21.81 -7.97
N GLY A 20 -12.45 -21.92 -6.81
CA GLY A 20 -12.88 -20.79 -6.01
C GLY A 20 -11.66 -20.08 -5.46
N TYR A 21 -11.03 -19.23 -6.26
CA TYR A 21 -10.30 -18.10 -5.72
C TYR A 21 -11.37 -17.21 -5.09
N ALA A 22 -11.65 -17.42 -3.83
CA ALA A 22 -12.24 -16.38 -3.01
C ALA A 22 -11.21 -15.24 -3.01
N VAL A 23 -11.37 -14.28 -3.92
CA VAL A 23 -10.81 -12.94 -3.74
C VAL A 23 -11.49 -12.48 -2.46
N GLY A 24 -10.80 -12.68 -1.34
CA GLY A 24 -11.23 -12.15 -0.07
C GLY A 24 -11.26 -10.63 -0.22
N SER A 25 -12.41 -10.09 -0.58
CA SER A 25 -12.76 -8.70 -0.33
C SER A 25 -12.96 -8.58 1.19
N GLY A 26 -11.86 -8.78 1.92
CA GLY A 26 -11.82 -8.41 3.32
C GLY A 26 -11.96 -6.90 3.37
N ALA A 27 -13.18 -6.41 3.62
CA ALA A 27 -13.37 -5.01 3.94
C ALA A 27 -12.38 -4.66 5.06
N ALA A 28 -11.62 -3.58 4.89
CA ALA A 28 -10.65 -3.13 5.88
C ALA A 28 -11.35 -3.03 7.24
N ARG A 29 -10.81 -3.70 8.26
CA ARG A 29 -11.31 -3.61 9.63
C ARG A 29 -10.49 -2.56 10.37
N LEU A 30 -10.77 -1.31 10.09
CA LEU A 30 -10.10 -0.20 10.73
C LEU A 30 -10.68 0.07 12.14
N PRO A 31 -9.85 0.62 13.07
CA PRO A 31 -10.29 0.96 14.43
C PRO A 31 -11.49 1.90 14.45
N ALA A 32 -12.21 1.90 15.56
CA ALA A 32 -13.35 2.76 15.85
C ALA A 32 -14.48 2.73 14.78
N GLY A 33 -14.61 1.61 14.03
CA GLY A 33 -15.67 1.44 13.03
C GLY A 33 -15.52 2.30 11.79
N ALA A 34 -14.29 2.66 11.41
CA ALA A 34 -14.01 3.44 10.22
C ALA A 34 -14.25 2.63 8.94
N ASP A 35 -15.38 2.83 8.26
CA ASP A 35 -15.74 2.14 7.01
C ASP A 35 -15.16 2.85 5.78
N ARG A 36 -15.07 4.18 5.81
CA ARG A 36 -14.59 5.02 4.71
C ARG A 36 -13.58 6.03 5.24
N VAL A 37 -12.40 6.05 4.62
CA VAL A 37 -11.28 6.86 5.07
C VAL A 37 -10.85 7.82 3.98
N PHE A 38 -10.82 9.10 4.31
CA PHE A 38 -10.24 10.14 3.47
C PHE A 38 -8.74 10.27 3.72
N VAL A 39 -7.96 10.42 2.66
CA VAL A 39 -6.51 10.65 2.72
C VAL A 39 -6.19 11.96 1.99
N PRO A 40 -5.95 13.06 2.70
CA PRO A 40 -5.43 14.29 2.10
C PRO A 40 -3.98 14.08 1.64
N PRO A 41 -3.38 15.02 0.88
CA PRO A 41 -1.95 15.04 0.66
C PRO A 41 -1.21 15.01 1.99
N LEU A 42 -0.18 14.14 2.11
CA LEU A 42 0.64 14.07 3.32
C LEU A 42 1.64 15.24 3.37
N GLU A 43 1.93 15.71 4.58
CA GLU A 43 3.04 16.63 4.81
C GLU A 43 4.36 15.99 4.38
N ASN A 44 5.26 16.79 3.83
CA ASN A 44 6.58 16.32 3.39
C ASN A 44 7.67 17.20 3.99
N ARG A 45 8.55 16.59 4.77
CA ARG A 45 9.72 17.24 5.40
C ARG A 45 11.03 16.78 4.79
N THR A 46 10.98 16.32 3.54
CA THR A 46 12.17 15.80 2.83
C THR A 46 12.53 16.66 1.62
N ALA A 47 13.69 16.45 1.06
CA ALA A 47 14.11 17.11 -0.18
C ALA A 47 13.39 16.57 -1.43
N ASP A 48 12.71 15.42 -1.32
CA ASP A 48 11.97 14.80 -2.42
C ASP A 48 10.55 15.38 -2.48
N ALA A 49 10.35 16.42 -3.27
CA ALA A 49 9.11 17.20 -3.29
C ALA A 49 7.82 16.36 -3.49
N GLU A 50 7.91 15.24 -4.21
CA GLU A 50 6.77 14.38 -4.53
C GLU A 50 6.45 13.33 -3.44
N ALA A 51 7.34 13.13 -2.44
CA ALA A 51 7.24 12.01 -1.50
C ALA A 51 5.90 11.96 -0.76
N GLY A 52 5.40 13.08 -0.26
CA GLY A 52 4.10 13.13 0.43
C GLY A 52 2.92 12.80 -0.47
N ALA A 53 2.94 13.29 -1.71
CA ALA A 53 1.90 13.01 -2.71
C ALA A 53 1.90 11.53 -3.14
N LEU A 54 3.09 10.92 -3.30
CA LEU A 54 3.22 9.51 -3.63
C LEU A 54 2.65 8.61 -2.54
N VAL A 55 2.96 8.87 -1.27
CA VAL A 55 2.39 8.11 -0.15
C VAL A 55 0.88 8.28 -0.07
N ALA A 56 0.36 9.51 -0.24
CA ALA A 56 -1.07 9.76 -0.23
C ALA A 56 -1.80 9.01 -1.37
N ALA A 57 -1.22 8.99 -2.57
CA ALA A 57 -1.77 8.26 -3.70
C ALA A 57 -1.78 6.75 -3.44
N ALA A 58 -0.67 6.20 -2.93
CA ALA A 58 -0.55 4.79 -2.60
C ALA A 58 -1.52 4.36 -1.47
N LEU A 59 -1.74 5.21 -0.44
CA LEU A 59 -2.72 4.96 0.61
C LEU A 59 -4.15 4.92 0.06
N ARG A 60 -4.52 5.87 -0.82
CA ARG A 60 -5.85 5.87 -1.46
C ARG A 60 -6.07 4.63 -2.32
N GLU A 61 -5.06 4.20 -3.04
CA GLU A 61 -5.12 2.98 -3.85
C GLU A 61 -5.26 1.74 -2.97
N GLU A 62 -4.48 1.63 -1.88
CA GLU A 62 -4.57 0.49 -0.95
C GLU A 62 -5.94 0.43 -0.27
N LEU A 63 -6.46 1.56 0.21
CA LEU A 63 -7.81 1.65 0.78
C LEU A 63 -8.89 1.33 -0.25
N SER A 64 -8.71 1.73 -1.52
CA SER A 64 -9.63 1.39 -2.59
C SER A 64 -9.69 -0.11 -2.86
N ARG A 65 -8.53 -0.78 -2.89
CA ARG A 65 -8.46 -2.24 -3.02
C ARG A 65 -9.17 -2.98 -1.89
N ARG A 66 -9.19 -2.41 -0.69
CA ARG A 66 -9.86 -2.94 0.50
C ARG A 66 -11.29 -2.43 0.68
N GLY A 67 -11.82 -1.66 -0.28
CA GLY A 67 -13.18 -1.13 -0.23
C GLY A 67 -13.41 -0.04 0.84
N ALA A 68 -12.33 0.55 1.40
CA ALA A 68 -12.38 1.54 2.48
C ALA A 68 -12.04 2.98 2.04
N ALA A 69 -11.81 3.23 0.75
CA ALA A 69 -11.56 4.59 0.26
C ALA A 69 -12.78 5.49 0.45
N GLY A 70 -12.56 6.68 1.00
CA GLY A 70 -13.57 7.70 1.27
C GLY A 70 -13.21 9.07 0.68
N GLY A 71 -14.17 9.98 0.64
CA GLY A 71 -13.99 11.38 0.24
C GLY A 71 -13.85 12.31 1.46
N GLU A 72 -13.74 13.62 1.20
CA GLU A 72 -13.54 14.65 2.23
C GLU A 72 -14.61 14.67 3.33
N GLY A 73 -15.83 14.22 3.03
CA GLY A 73 -16.93 14.10 3.99
C GLY A 73 -16.90 12.85 4.87
N SER A 74 -15.87 11.99 4.76
CA SER A 74 -15.75 10.81 5.61
C SER A 74 -15.45 11.18 7.05
N SER A 75 -16.05 10.43 8.00
CA SER A 75 -15.80 10.61 9.44
C SER A 75 -14.39 10.19 9.85
N ALA A 76 -13.74 9.35 9.06
CA ALA A 76 -12.38 8.88 9.29
C ALA A 76 -11.39 9.50 8.28
N ARG A 77 -10.18 9.80 8.77
CA ARG A 77 -9.13 10.43 7.98
C ARG A 77 -7.77 9.85 8.37
N ILE A 78 -6.93 9.56 7.36
CA ILE A 78 -5.51 9.28 7.57
C ILE A 78 -4.72 10.53 7.19
N GLU A 79 -4.05 11.11 8.16
CA GLU A 79 -3.10 12.20 7.99
C GLU A 79 -1.70 11.72 8.30
N GLY A 80 -0.68 12.36 7.75
CA GLY A 80 0.69 11.93 8.02
C GLY A 80 1.75 12.85 7.46
N VAL A 81 3.00 12.46 7.73
CA VAL A 81 4.19 13.21 7.30
C VAL A 81 5.28 12.23 6.85
N VAL A 82 5.90 12.53 5.72
CA VAL A 82 7.15 11.88 5.31
C VAL A 82 8.29 12.60 6.00
N THR A 83 8.98 11.92 6.91
CA THR A 83 10.03 12.50 7.75
C THR A 83 11.43 12.25 7.23
N ARG A 84 11.62 11.23 6.40
CA ARG A 84 12.90 10.88 5.79
C ARG A 84 12.73 10.31 4.39
N SER A 85 13.58 10.78 3.48
CA SER A 85 13.85 10.18 2.18
C SER A 85 15.32 10.47 1.85
N SER A 86 16.20 9.54 2.18
CA SER A 86 17.64 9.72 2.04
C SER A 86 18.29 8.49 1.45
N SER A 87 19.25 8.69 0.55
CA SER A 87 20.00 7.62 -0.08
C SER A 87 21.47 7.67 0.26
N ALA A 88 22.08 6.51 0.49
CA ALA A 88 23.49 6.36 0.70
C ALA A 88 24.05 5.14 -0.06
N PRO A 89 25.31 5.17 -0.53
CA PRO A 89 25.95 4.00 -1.11
C PRO A 89 26.13 2.91 -0.05
N LEU A 90 25.89 1.66 -0.41
CA LEU A 90 26.10 0.51 0.47
C LEU A 90 27.58 0.09 0.57
N THR A 91 28.36 0.38 -0.48
CA THR A 91 29.77 0.03 -0.55
C THR A 91 30.59 1.20 -1.04
N THR A 92 31.86 1.27 -0.64
CA THR A 92 32.82 2.30 -1.08
C THR A 92 33.17 2.18 -2.57
N GLN A 93 32.95 1.03 -3.17
CA GLN A 93 33.20 0.78 -4.61
C GLN A 93 32.03 1.17 -5.50
N GLY A 94 30.91 1.64 -4.92
CA GLY A 94 29.72 2.06 -5.66
C GLY A 94 28.83 0.90 -6.14
N GLY A 95 27.88 1.19 -7.00
CA GLY A 95 27.03 0.22 -7.67
C GLY A 95 25.68 0.02 -6.98
N THR A 96 25.59 -0.10 -5.66
CA THR A 96 24.32 -0.27 -4.95
C THR A 96 24.11 0.84 -3.94
N TRP A 97 22.93 1.43 -3.96
CA TRP A 97 22.49 2.48 -3.06
C TRP A 97 21.32 1.99 -2.23
N ARG A 98 21.21 2.46 -1.01
CA ARG A 98 20.08 2.23 -0.12
C ARG A 98 19.31 3.53 0.11
N LEU A 99 18.02 3.50 -0.24
CA LEU A 99 17.07 4.51 0.15
C LEU A 99 16.49 4.14 1.52
N VAL A 100 16.55 5.06 2.48
CA VAL A 100 15.81 4.99 3.75
C VAL A 100 14.64 5.94 3.66
N PHE A 101 13.42 5.40 3.84
CA PHE A 101 12.16 6.12 3.72
C PHE A 101 11.34 5.96 5.00
N GLU A 102 10.94 7.07 5.64
CA GLU A 102 10.20 7.04 6.90
C GLU A 102 8.91 7.87 6.78
N VAL A 103 7.81 7.26 7.20
CA VAL A 103 6.47 7.86 7.21
C VAL A 103 5.87 7.71 8.60
N GLN A 104 5.24 8.77 9.09
CA GLN A 104 4.38 8.74 10.26
C GLN A 104 2.95 9.03 9.79
N ALA A 105 2.01 8.19 10.20
CA ALA A 105 0.60 8.33 9.86
C ALA A 105 -0.26 8.18 11.12
N ARG A 106 -1.38 8.89 11.17
CA ARG A 106 -2.39 8.76 12.21
C ARG A 106 -3.76 8.61 11.59
N LEU A 107 -4.57 7.75 12.16
CA LEU A 107 -5.98 7.62 11.85
C LEU A 107 -6.78 8.42 12.87
N THR A 108 -7.60 9.35 12.40
CA THR A 108 -8.60 10.05 13.21
C THR A 108 -9.99 9.60 12.80
N VAL A 109 -10.88 9.41 13.76
CA VAL A 109 -12.29 9.05 13.55
C VAL A 109 -13.14 10.03 14.36
N ASN A 110 -14.07 10.72 13.71
CA ASN A 110 -14.88 11.77 14.31
C ASN A 110 -14.03 12.87 15.04
N GLY A 111 -12.84 13.17 14.49
CA GLY A 111 -11.92 14.15 15.06
C GLY A 111 -11.06 13.64 16.24
N GLN A 112 -11.21 12.39 16.66
CA GLN A 112 -10.40 11.78 17.71
C GLN A 112 -9.35 10.86 17.12
N GLU A 113 -8.13 10.89 17.66
CA GLU A 113 -7.08 9.97 17.25
C GLU A 113 -7.43 8.54 17.67
N ALA A 114 -7.55 7.65 16.69
CA ALA A 114 -7.88 6.25 16.91
C ALA A 114 -6.62 5.35 16.88
N ALA A 115 -5.62 5.70 16.07
CA ALA A 115 -4.36 4.97 15.97
C ALA A 115 -3.25 5.83 15.35
N GLN A 116 -2.00 5.51 15.70
CA GLN A 116 -0.80 6.09 15.09
C GLN A 116 0.18 4.99 14.68
N VAL A 117 0.78 5.16 13.52
CA VAL A 117 1.73 4.20 12.94
C VAL A 117 2.96 4.93 12.44
N LYS A 118 4.13 4.39 12.73
CA LYS A 118 5.40 4.79 12.12
C LYS A 118 5.97 3.64 11.31
N VAL A 119 6.27 3.90 10.03
CA VAL A 119 6.84 2.93 9.10
C VAL A 119 8.19 3.42 8.64
N ARG A 120 9.15 2.50 8.58
CA ARG A 120 10.47 2.70 7.97
C ARG A 120 10.69 1.63 6.92
N ARG A 121 11.05 2.06 5.71
CA ARG A 121 11.41 1.17 4.59
C ARG A 121 12.83 1.42 4.14
N GLU A 122 13.49 0.35 3.75
CA GLU A 122 14.79 0.39 3.11
C GLU A 122 14.67 -0.29 1.75
N VAL A 123 15.00 0.45 0.69
CA VAL A 123 14.91 -0.02 -0.69
C VAL A 123 16.27 0.14 -1.36
N ASP A 124 16.84 -0.96 -1.80
CA ASP A 124 18.10 -0.93 -2.51
C ASP A 124 17.85 -0.72 -4.02
N TYR A 125 18.70 0.10 -4.65
CA TYR A 125 18.67 0.34 -6.08
C TYR A 125 20.09 0.44 -6.64
N LEU A 126 20.25 0.16 -7.92
CA LEU A 126 21.55 0.25 -8.60
C LEU A 126 21.84 1.69 -9.00
N GLY A 127 23.02 2.17 -8.64
CA GLY A 127 23.61 3.36 -9.22
C GLY A 127 24.25 3.04 -10.57
N GLU A 128 24.19 3.99 -11.46
CA GLU A 128 24.82 3.92 -12.78
C GLU A 128 26.00 4.90 -12.83
N VAL A 129 26.83 4.76 -13.86
CA VAL A 129 27.89 5.75 -14.14
C VAL A 129 27.26 7.10 -14.52
N ASP A 130 26.09 7.05 -15.18
CA ASP A 130 25.31 8.22 -15.53
C ASP A 130 24.43 8.67 -14.33
N ALA A 131 24.61 9.93 -13.94
CA ALA A 131 23.84 10.53 -12.83
C ALA A 131 22.34 10.63 -13.14
N ILE A 132 21.94 10.84 -14.39
CA ILE A 132 20.53 10.91 -14.80
C ILE A 132 19.87 9.54 -14.67
N ALA A 133 20.54 8.49 -15.10
CA ALA A 133 20.07 7.12 -14.97
C ALA A 133 19.96 6.72 -13.49
N THR A 134 20.94 7.09 -12.65
CA THR A 134 20.89 6.87 -11.20
C THR A 134 19.71 7.57 -10.55
N GLU A 135 19.44 8.83 -10.91
CA GLU A 135 18.28 9.56 -10.38
C GLU A 135 16.95 8.93 -10.85
N GLY A 136 16.88 8.44 -12.08
CA GLY A 136 15.72 7.68 -12.56
C GLY A 136 15.42 6.44 -11.71
N ARG A 137 16.45 5.66 -11.36
CA ARG A 137 16.34 4.49 -10.48
C ARG A 137 15.96 4.88 -9.04
N ARG A 138 16.50 5.98 -8.54
CA ARG A 138 16.15 6.52 -7.23
C ARG A 138 14.66 6.88 -7.15
N ARG A 139 14.10 7.52 -8.17
CA ARG A 139 12.65 7.83 -8.23
C ARG A 139 11.78 6.58 -8.22
N VAL A 140 12.19 5.52 -8.92
CA VAL A 140 11.51 4.22 -8.87
C VAL A 140 11.56 3.64 -7.45
N ALA A 141 12.72 3.71 -6.78
CA ALA A 141 12.86 3.24 -5.41
C ALA A 141 11.98 4.03 -4.42
N ILE A 142 11.86 5.36 -4.58
CA ILE A 142 10.96 6.20 -3.75
C ILE A 142 9.50 5.78 -3.95
N ARG A 143 9.06 5.57 -5.19
CA ARG A 143 7.69 5.12 -5.48
C ARG A 143 7.41 3.77 -4.83
N ARG A 144 8.31 2.81 -4.99
CA ARG A 144 8.20 1.49 -4.35
C ARG A 144 8.14 1.60 -2.83
N ALA A 145 9.00 2.42 -2.23
CA ALA A 145 9.01 2.66 -0.78
C ALA A 145 7.68 3.28 -0.30
N ALA A 146 7.08 4.19 -1.08
CA ALA A 146 5.78 4.78 -0.78
C ALA A 146 4.65 3.73 -0.83
N GLU A 147 4.64 2.87 -1.86
CA GLU A 147 3.65 1.80 -2.02
C GLU A 147 3.75 0.76 -0.88
N GLU A 148 4.97 0.31 -0.56
CA GLU A 148 5.21 -0.63 0.54
C GLU A 148 4.86 -0.01 1.90
N SER A 149 5.17 1.29 2.10
CA SER A 149 4.80 2.01 3.32
C SER A 149 3.27 2.13 3.46
N ALA A 150 2.57 2.46 2.38
CA ALA A 150 1.11 2.57 2.39
C ALA A 150 0.45 1.24 2.77
N ARG A 151 0.90 0.13 2.20
CA ARG A 151 0.41 -1.21 2.53
C ARG A 151 0.61 -1.52 4.01
N GLU A 152 1.83 -1.32 4.53
CA GLU A 152 2.14 -1.58 5.94
C GLU A 152 1.37 -0.67 6.88
N ILE A 153 1.16 0.61 6.52
CA ILE A 153 0.34 1.53 7.33
C ILE A 153 -1.08 0.97 7.48
N VAL A 154 -1.72 0.58 6.37
CA VAL A 154 -3.09 0.05 6.42
C VAL A 154 -3.14 -1.26 7.18
N GLU A 155 -2.20 -2.18 6.96
CA GLU A 155 -2.11 -3.46 7.68
C GLU A 155 -1.97 -3.26 9.20
N ARG A 156 -1.12 -2.32 9.63
CA ARG A 156 -0.94 -2.02 11.06
C ARG A 156 -2.13 -1.29 11.67
N LEU A 157 -2.87 -0.52 10.88
CA LEU A 157 -4.11 0.11 11.34
C LEU A 157 -5.25 -0.91 11.49
N GLU A 158 -5.23 -2.02 10.75
CA GLU A 158 -6.23 -3.10 10.87
C GLU A 158 -5.96 -4.04 12.06
N THR A 159 -4.71 -4.09 12.52
CA THR A 159 -4.28 -4.97 13.61
C THR A 159 -3.95 -4.09 14.83
N PRO A 160 -4.88 -3.92 15.78
CA PRO A 160 -4.65 -3.13 16.98
C PRO A 160 -3.66 -3.78 17.94
#